data_ef72671b1edeb4905802f299a79ade03
#
_entry.id   ef72671b1edeb4905802f299a79ade03
#
_cell.length_a   1.000
_cell.length_b   1.000
_cell.length_c   1.000
_cell.angle_alpha   90.00
_cell.angle_beta   90.00
_cell.angle_gamma   90.00
#
_symmetry.space_group_name_H-M   'P 1'
#
loop_
_entity.id
_entity.type
_entity.pdbx_description
1 polymer ?
#
loop_
_entity_poly.entity_id
_entity_poly.type
_entity_poly.pdbx_seq_one_letter_code
_entity_poly.pdbx_strand_id
1 'polypeptide(L)'
;MTYIFIAILFVVLILILVNVRIVPQSGAFIIERLGAYCATWNVGIHVKLPFIDRIANTMSLKEKVRDFAPQPVITKDNVTMQIDTVVYCQITDPKLYTYGVENPMNALENLTATTLRNIIGELELDETLTSRDVINSKMRSILDEATDPWGIKVTRVEVKNIEPPVAIREAMEKQMRAERERREQILIAEGQKQSQILIAEGKKQSMILEAEAEKEAAVQKAKGEAEAIMEVQKATSMGIKMLKEAGADESVIRLRSLEALEKVADGKATKLIIPADLQNMAGVVSAAAEMLKK
;
A
#
# COMPACT_ATOMS: atom_id res chain seq x y z
N MET A 1 39.37 -9.32 80.66
CA MET A 1 39.51 -10.22 79.49
C MET A 1 38.22 -10.20 78.62
N THR A 2 37.02 -10.39 79.22
CA THR A 2 35.72 -10.42 78.49
C THR A 2 35.42 -9.15 77.69
N TYR A 3 35.65 -7.96 78.22
CA TYR A 3 35.41 -6.68 77.52
C TYR A 3 36.34 -6.47 76.31
N ILE A 4 37.60 -6.92 76.39
CA ILE A 4 38.54 -6.84 75.27
C ILE A 4 38.11 -7.78 74.17
N PHE A 5 37.61 -9.01 74.46
CA PHE A 5 37.08 -9.94 73.49
C PHE A 5 35.86 -9.42 72.80
N ILE A 6 34.91 -8.80 73.53
CA ILE A 6 33.73 -8.16 72.97
C ILE A 6 34.08 -6.97 72.06
N ALA A 7 35.07 -6.16 72.47
CA ALA A 7 35.52 -5.07 71.63
C ALA A 7 36.17 -5.55 70.31
N ILE A 8 36.99 -6.58 70.35
CA ILE A 8 37.58 -7.20 69.15
C ILE A 8 36.50 -7.78 68.25
N LEU A 9 35.51 -8.53 68.81
CA LEU A 9 34.38 -9.07 68.05
C LEU A 9 33.59 -7.97 67.38
N PHE A 10 33.33 -6.85 68.05
CA PHE A 10 32.59 -5.71 67.48
C PHE A 10 33.39 -5.03 66.35
N VAL A 11 34.68 -4.86 66.46
CA VAL A 11 35.57 -4.34 65.42
C VAL A 11 35.57 -5.24 64.20
N VAL A 12 35.67 -6.56 64.38
CA VAL A 12 35.57 -7.54 63.30
C VAL A 12 34.25 -7.49 62.61
N LEU A 13 33.12 -7.38 63.35
CA LEU A 13 31.78 -7.26 62.81
C LEU A 13 31.65 -6.02 61.94
N ILE A 14 32.15 -4.84 62.45
CA ILE A 14 32.16 -3.61 61.70
C ILE A 14 32.99 -3.74 60.41
N LEU A 15 34.16 -4.35 60.48
CA LEU A 15 35.01 -4.58 59.31
C LEU A 15 34.32 -5.44 58.25
N ILE A 16 33.57 -6.46 58.64
CA ILE A 16 32.81 -7.29 57.72
C ILE A 16 31.68 -6.45 57.07
N LEU A 17 30.88 -5.72 57.87
CA LEU A 17 29.74 -4.93 57.38
C LEU A 17 30.18 -3.82 56.40
N VAL A 18 31.28 -3.14 56.65
CA VAL A 18 31.80 -2.08 55.77
C VAL A 18 32.32 -2.64 54.45
N ASN A 19 32.76 -3.87 54.42
CA ASN A 19 33.29 -4.49 53.22
C ASN A 19 32.30 -5.32 52.40
N VAL A 20 31.01 -5.38 52.81
CA VAL A 20 29.92 -5.94 52.01
C VAL A 20 29.60 -4.96 50.88
N ARG A 21 29.57 -5.45 49.66
CA ARG A 21 29.17 -4.71 48.46
C ARG A 21 28.06 -5.47 47.74
N ILE A 22 27.05 -4.71 47.33
CA ILE A 22 25.94 -5.28 46.55
C ILE A 22 26.17 -4.84 45.10
N VAL A 23 26.25 -5.84 44.20
CA VAL A 23 26.32 -5.61 42.76
C VAL A 23 24.89 -5.59 42.22
N PRO A 24 24.46 -4.47 41.61
CA PRO A 24 23.11 -4.37 41.07
C PRO A 24 22.93 -5.27 39.84
N GLN A 25 21.67 -5.53 39.47
CA GLN A 25 21.36 -6.29 38.27
C GLN A 25 21.94 -5.60 37.01
N SER A 26 22.51 -6.38 36.12
CA SER A 26 23.25 -5.92 34.94
C SER A 26 24.48 -5.08 35.26
N GLY A 27 25.05 -5.19 36.48
CA GLY A 27 26.33 -4.61 36.86
C GLY A 27 27.42 -5.70 36.96
N ALA A 28 28.67 -5.29 36.78
CA ALA A 28 29.83 -6.13 37.09
C ALA A 28 30.92 -5.29 37.72
N PHE A 29 31.60 -5.84 38.72
CA PHE A 29 32.77 -5.25 39.41
C PHE A 29 33.99 -6.09 39.17
N ILE A 30 35.07 -5.47 38.76
CA ILE A 30 36.39 -6.11 38.62
C ILE A 30 37.14 -5.94 39.93
N ILE A 31 37.58 -7.04 40.50
CA ILE A 31 38.35 -7.06 41.74
C ILE A 31 39.82 -7.38 41.46
N GLU A 32 40.67 -6.51 41.89
CA GLU A 32 42.14 -6.69 41.96
C GLU A 32 42.56 -7.03 43.36
N ARG A 33 43.44 -8.00 43.45
CA ARG A 33 44.11 -8.37 44.69
C ARG A 33 45.59 -8.10 44.55
N LEU A 34 46.09 -7.14 45.32
CA LEU A 34 47.52 -6.72 45.27
C LEU A 34 48.03 -6.40 43.86
N GLY A 35 47.13 -5.76 43.04
CA GLY A 35 47.46 -5.37 41.66
C GLY A 35 47.24 -6.45 40.59
N ALA A 36 46.85 -7.68 40.95
CA ALA A 36 46.52 -8.73 40.01
C ALA A 36 45.00 -8.93 39.93
N TYR A 37 44.47 -9.24 38.75
CA TYR A 37 43.06 -9.65 38.57
C TYR A 37 42.75 -10.86 39.44
N CYS A 38 41.73 -10.75 40.29
CA CYS A 38 41.30 -11.84 41.18
C CYS A 38 39.98 -12.45 40.71
N ALA A 39 38.97 -11.64 40.54
CA ALA A 39 37.63 -12.14 40.19
C ALA A 39 36.76 -11.02 39.56
N THR A 40 35.77 -11.45 38.78
CA THR A 40 34.67 -10.59 38.34
C THR A 40 33.44 -10.89 39.20
N TRP A 41 32.94 -9.87 39.92
CA TRP A 41 31.71 -10.02 40.69
C TRP A 41 30.49 -9.69 39.81
N ASN A 42 29.65 -10.70 39.72
CA ASN A 42 28.34 -10.57 39.08
C ASN A 42 27.31 -10.16 40.10
N VAL A 43 26.05 -10.10 39.70
CA VAL A 43 24.89 -9.68 40.52
C VAL A 43 24.87 -10.47 41.85
N GLY A 44 24.67 -9.75 42.94
CA GLY A 44 24.53 -10.33 44.27
C GLY A 44 25.33 -9.63 45.35
N ILE A 45 25.41 -10.25 46.50
CA ILE A 45 26.14 -9.77 47.66
C ILE A 45 27.55 -10.38 47.69
N HIS A 46 28.55 -9.56 47.74
CA HIS A 46 29.96 -9.96 47.77
C HIS A 46 30.68 -9.26 48.94
N VAL A 47 31.66 -9.94 49.45
CA VAL A 47 32.49 -9.42 50.57
C VAL A 47 33.90 -9.19 50.07
N LYS A 48 34.37 -7.96 50.21
CA LYS A 48 35.73 -7.55 49.87
C LYS A 48 36.70 -7.80 51.05
N LEU A 49 37.86 -8.35 50.80
CA LEU A 49 38.91 -8.40 51.82
C LEU A 49 39.47 -6.98 52.10
N PRO A 50 39.36 -6.47 53.32
CA PRO A 50 39.90 -5.18 53.65
C PRO A 50 41.40 -5.11 53.38
N PHE A 51 41.87 -3.93 52.88
CA PHE A 51 43.26 -3.60 52.56
C PHE A 51 43.92 -4.40 51.40
N ILE A 52 43.39 -5.58 51.04
CA ILE A 52 43.99 -6.46 50.03
C ILE A 52 43.24 -6.34 48.69
N ASP A 53 41.89 -6.33 48.73
CA ASP A 53 41.06 -6.27 47.53
C ASP A 53 40.69 -4.86 47.17
N ARG A 54 40.86 -4.49 45.91
CA ARG A 54 40.48 -3.20 45.35
C ARG A 54 39.45 -3.43 44.25
N ILE A 55 38.43 -2.60 44.16
CA ILE A 55 37.53 -2.54 42.99
C ILE A 55 38.27 -1.70 41.94
N ALA A 56 38.72 -2.36 40.87
CA ALA A 56 39.43 -1.71 39.77
C ALA A 56 38.49 -0.96 38.85
N ASN A 57 37.36 -1.58 38.51
CA ASN A 57 36.38 -0.98 37.62
C ASN A 57 34.96 -1.45 37.97
N THR A 58 34.01 -0.55 37.73
CA THR A 58 32.57 -0.79 37.92
C THR A 58 31.89 -0.46 36.62
N MET A 59 31.18 -1.46 36.04
CA MET A 59 30.59 -1.26 34.73
C MET A 59 29.16 -1.80 34.65
N SER A 60 28.40 -1.23 33.73
CA SER A 60 27.06 -1.70 33.38
C SER A 60 27.13 -2.57 32.14
N LEU A 61 26.55 -3.76 32.22
CA LEU A 61 26.43 -4.74 31.14
C LEU A 61 25.23 -4.47 30.22
N LYS A 62 24.48 -3.38 30.50
CA LYS A 62 23.37 -2.98 29.64
C LYS A 62 23.91 -2.46 28.32
N GLU A 63 23.13 -2.63 27.27
CA GLU A 63 23.41 -2.03 25.97
C GLU A 63 23.55 -0.51 26.13
N LYS A 64 24.57 0.05 25.53
CA LYS A 64 24.84 1.48 25.51
C LYS A 64 24.78 1.98 24.09
N VAL A 65 24.18 3.13 23.91
CA VAL A 65 24.16 3.87 22.66
C VAL A 65 25.28 4.90 22.68
N ARG A 66 26.11 4.89 21.65
CA ARG A 66 27.18 5.86 21.48
C ARG A 66 26.97 6.62 20.19
N ASP A 67 26.77 7.91 20.30
CA ASP A 67 26.65 8.86 19.20
C ASP A 67 28.04 9.45 18.98
N PHE A 68 28.62 9.23 17.81
CA PHE A 68 29.93 9.75 17.44
C PHE A 68 29.77 10.99 16.59
N ALA A 69 30.66 11.95 16.79
CA ALA A 69 30.67 13.21 16.06
C ALA A 69 30.82 12.98 14.54
N PRO A 70 30.33 13.93 13.70
CA PRO A 70 30.47 13.84 12.26
C PRO A 70 31.93 13.67 11.83
N GLN A 71 32.17 12.65 11.01
CA GLN A 71 33.51 12.35 10.48
C GLN A 71 33.60 12.76 9.02
N PRO A 72 34.68 13.47 8.62
CA PRO A 72 34.94 13.78 7.23
C PRO A 72 35.40 12.52 6.51
N VAL A 73 34.68 12.16 5.44
CA VAL A 73 34.99 11.01 4.58
C VAL A 73 35.00 11.44 3.12
N ILE A 74 35.70 10.70 2.28
CA ILE A 74 35.82 10.97 0.85
C ILE A 74 35.32 9.72 0.12
N THR A 75 34.37 9.91 -0.78
CA THR A 75 33.83 8.86 -1.64
C THR A 75 34.79 8.52 -2.79
N LYS A 76 34.50 7.41 -3.48
CA LYS A 76 35.23 6.96 -4.66
C LYS A 76 35.26 7.98 -5.79
N ASP A 77 34.19 8.76 -5.96
CA ASP A 77 34.07 9.87 -6.92
C ASP A 77 34.63 11.21 -6.38
N ASN A 78 35.47 11.15 -5.33
CA ASN A 78 36.21 12.25 -4.75
C ASN A 78 35.34 13.38 -4.16
N VAL A 79 34.16 13.06 -3.65
CA VAL A 79 33.31 13.99 -2.92
C VAL A 79 33.60 13.87 -1.42
N THR A 80 33.95 14.99 -0.76
CA THR A 80 34.11 15.05 0.70
C THR A 80 32.74 15.28 1.34
N MET A 81 32.36 14.44 2.30
CA MET A 81 31.11 14.57 3.04
C MET A 81 31.32 14.38 4.55
N GLN A 82 30.35 14.81 5.34
CA GLN A 82 30.29 14.58 6.77
C GLN A 82 29.28 13.50 7.09
N ILE A 83 29.68 12.49 7.86
CA ILE A 83 28.80 11.37 8.22
C ILE A 83 28.86 11.15 9.73
N ASP A 84 27.67 11.14 10.37
CA ASP A 84 27.49 10.79 11.76
C ASP A 84 27.13 9.32 11.88
N THR A 85 27.64 8.68 12.94
CA THR A 85 27.34 7.29 13.23
C THR A 85 26.90 7.09 14.66
N VAL A 86 25.97 6.17 14.84
CA VAL A 86 25.51 5.70 16.16
C VAL A 86 25.82 4.23 16.28
N VAL A 87 26.51 3.87 17.34
CA VAL A 87 26.88 2.48 17.64
C VAL A 87 26.17 2.01 18.90
N TYR A 88 25.50 0.87 18.78
CA TYR A 88 24.89 0.14 19.88
C TYR A 88 25.82 -0.96 20.30
N CYS A 89 26.29 -0.90 21.52
CA CYS A 89 27.26 -1.86 22.06
C CYS A 89 26.96 -2.25 23.49
N GLN A 90 27.32 -3.48 23.85
CA GLN A 90 27.24 -3.97 25.23
C GLN A 90 28.55 -4.63 25.63
N ILE A 91 28.84 -4.60 26.92
CA ILE A 91 30.01 -5.25 27.49
C ILE A 91 29.63 -6.72 27.74
N THR A 92 30.30 -7.65 27.06
CA THR A 92 30.13 -9.10 27.23
C THR A 92 31.10 -9.67 28.23
N ASP A 93 32.36 -9.24 28.17
CA ASP A 93 33.39 -9.68 29.12
C ASP A 93 33.98 -8.50 29.87
N PRO A 94 33.61 -8.31 31.16
CA PRO A 94 34.15 -7.27 32.01
C PRO A 94 35.66 -7.28 32.17
N LYS A 95 36.29 -8.46 32.15
CA LYS A 95 37.76 -8.61 32.31
C LYS A 95 38.47 -8.08 31.08
N LEU A 96 38.04 -8.53 29.88
CA LEU A 96 38.64 -8.07 28.62
C LEU A 96 38.37 -6.55 28.41
N TYR A 97 37.22 -6.06 28.82
CA TYR A 97 36.91 -4.62 28.77
C TYR A 97 37.85 -3.77 29.64
N THR A 98 38.26 -4.28 30.79
CA THR A 98 39.11 -3.54 31.73
C THR A 98 40.63 -3.63 31.40
N TYR A 99 41.06 -4.77 30.86
CA TYR A 99 42.49 -5.02 30.65
C TYR A 99 42.88 -5.21 29.18
N GLY A 100 41.90 -5.34 28.25
CA GLY A 100 42.21 -5.58 26.84
C GLY A 100 42.71 -4.33 26.12
N VAL A 101 42.21 -3.14 26.48
CA VAL A 101 42.61 -1.88 25.89
C VAL A 101 42.47 -0.76 26.92
N GLU A 102 43.33 0.27 26.85
CA GLU A 102 43.35 1.32 27.86
C GLU A 102 42.03 2.15 27.90
N ASN A 103 41.53 2.54 26.75
CA ASN A 103 40.28 3.29 26.59
C ASN A 103 39.35 2.65 25.55
N PRO A 104 38.56 1.64 25.95
CA PRO A 104 37.72 0.89 25.00
C PRO A 104 36.77 1.73 24.14
N MET A 105 36.21 2.77 24.74
CA MET A 105 35.26 3.64 24.03
C MET A 105 35.94 4.55 23.00
N ASN A 106 37.11 5.12 23.32
CA ASN A 106 37.89 5.90 22.37
C ASN A 106 38.45 4.99 21.25
N ALA A 107 38.85 3.77 21.58
CA ALA A 107 39.31 2.81 20.60
C ALA A 107 38.16 2.44 19.63
N LEU A 108 36.96 2.22 20.15
CA LEU A 108 35.75 1.97 19.34
C LEU A 108 35.40 3.15 18.43
N GLU A 109 35.50 4.40 18.92
CA GLU A 109 35.27 5.61 18.13
C GLU A 109 36.24 5.73 16.96
N ASN A 110 37.55 5.58 17.23
CA ASN A 110 38.58 5.65 16.19
C ASN A 110 38.45 4.51 15.18
N LEU A 111 38.12 3.30 15.64
CA LEU A 111 37.87 2.15 14.78
C LEU A 111 36.64 2.39 13.91
N THR A 112 35.56 2.93 14.46
CA THR A 112 34.34 3.30 13.72
C THR A 112 34.65 4.32 12.63
N ALA A 113 35.42 5.37 12.97
CA ALA A 113 35.80 6.42 12.02
C ALA A 113 36.65 5.88 10.87
N THR A 114 37.62 5.01 11.16
CA THR A 114 38.51 4.42 10.14
C THR A 114 37.77 3.40 9.27
N THR A 115 36.92 2.58 9.86
CA THR A 115 36.10 1.59 9.15
C THR A 115 35.10 2.31 8.23
N LEU A 116 34.42 3.36 8.73
CA LEU A 116 33.52 4.17 7.95
C LEU A 116 34.23 4.78 6.71
N ARG A 117 35.43 5.36 6.93
CA ARG A 117 36.22 5.95 5.85
C ARG A 117 36.58 4.92 4.78
N ASN A 118 36.95 3.73 5.18
CA ASN A 118 37.30 2.66 4.24
C ASN A 118 36.07 2.22 3.41
N ILE A 119 34.93 1.99 4.06
CA ILE A 119 33.71 1.54 3.38
C ILE A 119 33.20 2.61 2.42
N ILE A 120 33.17 3.88 2.85
CA ILE A 120 32.70 4.99 2.01
C ILE A 120 33.68 5.27 0.86
N GLY A 121 34.96 5.08 1.06
CA GLY A 121 35.98 5.23 0.00
C GLY A 121 35.84 4.23 -1.16
N GLU A 122 35.12 3.15 -0.97
CA GLU A 122 34.81 2.17 -2.01
C GLU A 122 33.52 2.49 -2.78
N LEU A 123 32.67 3.36 -2.25
CA LEU A 123 31.32 3.69 -2.77
C LEU A 123 31.31 5.04 -3.45
N GLU A 124 30.45 5.16 -4.45
CA GLU A 124 30.09 6.45 -5.06
C GLU A 124 29.09 7.21 -4.18
N LEU A 125 28.95 8.54 -4.40
CA LEU A 125 28.05 9.38 -3.62
C LEU A 125 26.60 8.85 -3.63
N ASP A 126 26.08 8.53 -4.81
CA ASP A 126 24.70 8.03 -4.95
C ASP A 126 24.50 6.68 -4.26
N GLU A 127 25.51 5.80 -4.33
CA GLU A 127 25.49 4.52 -3.62
C GLU A 127 25.52 4.72 -2.10
N THR A 128 26.32 5.67 -1.61
CA THR A 128 26.42 5.99 -0.20
C THR A 128 25.08 6.49 0.37
N LEU A 129 24.34 7.27 -0.41
CA LEU A 129 23.03 7.81 0.00
C LEU A 129 21.91 6.75 -0.01
N THR A 130 21.99 5.78 -0.93
CA THR A 130 20.94 4.78 -1.16
C THR A 130 21.16 3.45 -0.42
N SER A 131 22.42 3.09 -0.15
CA SER A 131 22.81 1.77 0.36
C SER A 131 23.17 1.76 1.86
N ARG A 132 22.46 2.56 2.67
CA ARG A 132 22.71 2.67 4.12
C ARG A 132 22.73 1.32 4.84
N ASP A 133 21.81 0.42 4.49
CA ASP A 133 21.69 -0.89 5.11
C ASP A 133 22.92 -1.78 4.87
N VAL A 134 23.52 -1.67 3.66
CA VAL A 134 24.75 -2.37 3.32
C VAL A 134 25.93 -1.82 4.11
N ILE A 135 26.03 -0.50 4.22
CA ILE A 135 27.06 0.19 5.02
C ILE A 135 26.94 -0.23 6.48
N ASN A 136 25.75 -0.13 7.06
CA ASN A 136 25.46 -0.50 8.45
C ASN A 136 25.84 -1.96 8.73
N SER A 137 25.50 -2.88 7.85
CA SER A 137 25.80 -4.31 7.97
C SER A 137 27.31 -4.60 7.89
N LYS A 138 28.01 -3.99 6.92
CA LYS A 138 29.46 -4.12 6.77
C LYS A 138 30.19 -3.54 8.00
N MET A 139 29.80 -2.34 8.43
CA MET A 139 30.36 -1.70 9.63
C MET A 139 30.17 -2.58 10.85
N ARG A 140 28.94 -3.07 11.09
CA ARG A 140 28.65 -3.94 12.23
C ARG A 140 29.55 -5.17 12.24
N SER A 141 29.69 -5.85 11.11
CA SER A 141 30.52 -7.07 11.02
C SER A 141 31.98 -6.83 11.35
N ILE A 142 32.57 -5.75 10.78
CA ILE A 142 33.98 -5.41 11.00
C ILE A 142 34.19 -4.93 12.44
N LEU A 143 33.29 -4.11 12.96
CA LEU A 143 33.41 -3.59 14.32
C LEU A 143 33.23 -4.68 15.36
N ASP A 144 32.26 -5.58 15.19
CA ASP A 144 32.00 -6.69 16.12
C ASP A 144 33.23 -7.64 16.20
N GLU A 145 33.80 -8.01 15.07
CA GLU A 145 35.01 -8.83 15.00
C GLU A 145 36.22 -8.16 15.67
N ALA A 146 36.41 -6.86 15.40
CA ALA A 146 37.56 -6.13 15.93
C ALA A 146 37.43 -5.78 17.43
N THR A 147 36.19 -5.71 17.97
CA THR A 147 35.98 -5.37 19.39
C THR A 147 35.79 -6.57 20.30
N ASP A 148 35.64 -7.77 19.74
CA ASP A 148 35.54 -9.03 20.51
C ASP A 148 36.73 -9.23 21.49
N PRO A 149 38.00 -8.99 21.11
CA PRO A 149 39.15 -9.07 22.03
C PRO A 149 39.06 -8.05 23.20
N TRP A 150 38.28 -7.03 23.08
CA TRP A 150 38.07 -6.00 24.12
C TRP A 150 36.86 -6.30 25.00
N GLY A 151 36.18 -7.43 24.78
CA GLY A 151 34.99 -7.81 25.52
C GLY A 151 33.77 -6.88 25.25
N ILE A 152 33.75 -6.25 24.10
CA ILE A 152 32.63 -5.41 23.63
C ILE A 152 31.96 -6.13 22.46
N LYS A 153 30.65 -6.26 22.53
CA LYS A 153 29.82 -6.74 21.43
C LYS A 153 29.10 -5.56 20.78
N VAL A 154 29.29 -5.41 19.48
CA VAL A 154 28.57 -4.42 18.68
C VAL A 154 27.29 -5.04 18.15
N THR A 155 26.15 -4.62 18.69
CA THR A 155 24.85 -5.17 18.32
C THR A 155 24.35 -4.57 17.01
N ARG A 156 24.48 -3.23 16.87
CA ARG A 156 23.99 -2.49 15.71
C ARG A 156 24.82 -1.26 15.48
N VAL A 157 24.97 -0.90 14.21
CA VAL A 157 25.59 0.35 13.76
C VAL A 157 24.63 1.03 12.81
N GLU A 158 24.44 2.32 12.96
CA GLU A 158 23.59 3.11 12.10
C GLU A 158 24.28 4.39 11.66
N VAL A 159 24.22 4.64 10.37
CA VAL A 159 24.57 5.94 9.79
C VAL A 159 23.37 6.87 9.98
N LYS A 160 23.58 7.96 10.73
CA LYS A 160 22.54 8.92 11.11
C LYS A 160 22.31 9.95 10.00
N ASN A 161 23.30 10.81 9.76
CA ASN A 161 23.26 11.83 8.72
C ASN A 161 24.39 11.61 7.72
N ILE A 162 24.12 11.90 6.46
CA ILE A 162 25.10 11.96 5.38
C ILE A 162 24.95 13.34 4.77
N GLU A 163 25.93 14.21 5.01
CA GLU A 163 25.89 15.61 4.57
C GLU A 163 26.94 15.87 3.48
N PRO A 164 26.54 15.86 2.20
CA PRO A 164 27.40 16.28 1.11
C PRO A 164 27.63 17.80 1.13
N PRO A 165 28.66 18.32 0.44
CA PRO A 165 28.90 19.75 0.30
C PRO A 165 27.66 20.46 -0.29
N VAL A 166 27.47 21.72 0.15
CA VAL A 166 26.27 22.50 -0.23
C VAL A 166 26.10 22.61 -1.75
N ALA A 167 27.17 22.82 -2.48
CA ALA A 167 27.12 22.95 -3.94
C ALA A 167 26.61 21.66 -4.64
N ILE A 168 27.04 20.49 -4.15
CA ILE A 168 26.59 19.19 -4.67
C ILE A 168 25.13 18.93 -4.30
N ARG A 169 24.75 19.22 -3.05
CA ARG A 169 23.36 19.10 -2.59
C ARG A 169 22.42 19.94 -3.44
N GLU A 170 22.74 21.20 -3.70
CA GLU A 170 21.94 22.07 -4.57
C GLU A 170 21.85 21.58 -6.01
N ALA A 171 22.94 21.03 -6.55
CA ALA A 171 22.94 20.45 -7.89
C ALA A 171 22.03 19.20 -7.95
N MET A 172 22.13 18.31 -6.96
CA MET A 172 21.27 17.12 -6.84
C MET A 172 19.80 17.51 -6.66
N GLU A 173 19.49 18.50 -5.85
CA GLU A 173 18.12 19.00 -5.65
C GLU A 173 17.53 19.53 -6.98
N LYS A 174 18.29 20.27 -7.77
CA LYS A 174 17.87 20.75 -9.09
C LYS A 174 17.64 19.59 -10.07
N GLN A 175 18.56 18.64 -10.10
CA GLN A 175 18.45 17.44 -10.94
C GLN A 175 17.22 16.61 -10.57
N MET A 176 17.03 16.35 -9.28
CA MET A 176 15.89 15.59 -8.78
C MET A 176 14.55 16.30 -9.05
N ARG A 177 14.51 17.63 -8.94
CA ARG A 177 13.33 18.43 -9.30
C ARG A 177 12.99 18.30 -10.77
N ALA A 178 13.97 18.48 -11.65
CA ALA A 178 13.78 18.34 -13.09
C ALA A 178 13.32 16.92 -13.49
N GLU A 179 13.89 15.89 -12.87
CA GLU A 179 13.48 14.51 -13.12
C GLU A 179 12.06 14.22 -12.62
N ARG A 180 11.65 14.78 -11.46
CA ARG A 180 10.28 14.67 -10.95
C ARG A 180 9.29 15.38 -11.88
N GLU A 181 9.60 16.60 -12.31
CA GLU A 181 8.78 17.36 -13.26
C GLU A 181 8.63 16.61 -14.60
N ARG A 182 9.71 16.03 -15.10
CA ARG A 182 9.66 15.21 -16.32
C ARG A 182 8.77 13.98 -16.15
N ARG A 183 8.91 13.25 -15.04
CA ARG A 183 8.06 12.07 -14.74
C ARG A 183 6.60 12.46 -14.56
N GLU A 184 6.33 13.58 -13.90
CA GLU A 184 4.98 14.12 -13.74
C GLU A 184 4.32 14.39 -15.09
N GLN A 185 5.04 15.07 -16.02
CA GLN A 185 4.53 15.35 -17.37
C GLN A 185 4.25 14.06 -18.15
N ILE A 186 5.12 13.06 -18.07
CA ILE A 186 4.91 11.76 -18.71
C ILE A 186 3.66 11.07 -18.14
N LEU A 187 3.53 11.00 -16.83
CA LEU A 187 2.38 10.36 -16.18
C LEU A 187 1.05 11.07 -16.50
N ILE A 188 1.06 12.41 -16.55
CA ILE A 188 -0.12 13.21 -16.96
C ILE A 188 -0.48 12.89 -18.43
N ALA A 189 0.49 12.86 -19.32
CA ALA A 189 0.24 12.57 -20.72
C ALA A 189 -0.26 11.12 -20.94
N GLU A 190 0.32 10.16 -20.25
CA GLU A 190 -0.14 8.76 -20.26
C GLU A 190 -1.55 8.62 -19.71
N GLY A 191 -1.84 9.30 -18.58
CA GLY A 191 -3.18 9.33 -17.97
C GLY A 191 -4.23 9.94 -18.91
N GLN A 192 -3.90 11.05 -19.59
CA GLN A 192 -4.77 11.68 -20.58
C GLN A 192 -5.04 10.76 -21.77
N LYS A 193 -3.98 10.12 -22.30
CA LYS A 193 -4.09 9.13 -23.38
C LYS A 193 -5.02 7.97 -22.99
N GLN A 194 -4.78 7.40 -21.81
CA GLN A 194 -5.58 6.27 -21.34
C GLN A 194 -7.04 6.67 -21.10
N SER A 195 -7.28 7.86 -20.55
CA SER A 195 -8.61 8.41 -20.38
C SER A 195 -9.35 8.59 -21.72
N GLN A 196 -8.68 9.13 -22.73
CA GLN A 196 -9.26 9.30 -24.06
C GLN A 196 -9.60 7.95 -24.72
N ILE A 197 -8.73 6.96 -24.58
CA ILE A 197 -8.98 5.59 -25.09
C ILE A 197 -10.23 5.00 -24.42
N LEU A 198 -10.31 5.04 -23.07
CA LEU A 198 -11.45 4.52 -22.33
C LEU A 198 -12.76 5.23 -22.66
N ILE A 199 -12.73 6.56 -22.85
CA ILE A 199 -13.91 7.33 -23.29
C ILE A 199 -14.34 6.92 -24.69
N ALA A 200 -13.38 6.72 -25.62
CA ALA A 200 -13.69 6.31 -26.99
C ALA A 200 -14.24 4.87 -27.04
N GLU A 201 -13.67 3.96 -26.25
CA GLU A 201 -14.16 2.58 -26.11
C GLU A 201 -15.58 2.56 -25.50
N GLY A 202 -15.81 3.36 -24.45
CA GLY A 202 -17.11 3.49 -23.81
C GLY A 202 -18.18 4.04 -24.79
N LYS A 203 -17.86 5.06 -25.58
CA LYS A 203 -18.74 5.57 -26.63
C LYS A 203 -19.04 4.51 -27.71
N LYS A 204 -18.00 3.81 -28.17
CA LYS A 204 -18.18 2.70 -29.13
C LYS A 204 -19.11 1.64 -28.57
N GLN A 205 -18.90 1.21 -27.34
CA GLN A 205 -19.73 0.20 -26.71
C GLN A 205 -21.17 0.66 -26.51
N SER A 206 -21.37 1.92 -26.11
CA SER A 206 -22.72 2.53 -25.99
C SER A 206 -23.44 2.51 -27.34
N MET A 207 -22.79 2.95 -28.43
CA MET A 207 -23.40 2.94 -29.76
C MET A 207 -23.76 1.54 -30.25
N ILE A 208 -22.91 0.54 -29.94
CA ILE A 208 -23.22 -0.85 -30.29
C ILE A 208 -24.45 -1.34 -29.53
N LEU A 209 -24.49 -1.13 -28.21
CA LEU A 209 -25.63 -1.52 -27.38
C LEU A 209 -26.93 -0.80 -27.77
N GLU A 210 -26.89 0.47 -28.11
CA GLU A 210 -28.03 1.21 -28.63
C GLU A 210 -28.54 0.63 -29.93
N ALA A 211 -27.65 0.35 -30.90
CA ALA A 211 -28.04 -0.26 -32.18
C ALA A 211 -28.59 -1.67 -32.00
N GLU A 212 -28.04 -2.47 -31.10
CA GLU A 212 -28.56 -3.80 -30.76
C GLU A 212 -29.94 -3.70 -30.12
N ALA A 213 -30.14 -2.78 -29.19
CA ALA A 213 -31.43 -2.54 -28.53
C ALA A 213 -32.51 -2.06 -29.52
N GLU A 214 -32.19 -1.14 -30.43
CA GLU A 214 -33.08 -0.71 -31.48
C GLU A 214 -33.48 -1.86 -32.41
N LYS A 215 -32.51 -2.67 -32.84
CA LYS A 215 -32.77 -3.87 -33.64
C LYS A 215 -33.67 -4.85 -32.91
N GLU A 216 -33.40 -5.15 -31.66
CA GLU A 216 -34.20 -6.06 -30.86
C GLU A 216 -35.61 -5.55 -30.63
N ALA A 217 -35.77 -4.25 -30.32
CA ALA A 217 -37.07 -3.60 -30.21
C ALA A 217 -37.86 -3.65 -31.52
N ALA A 218 -37.21 -3.37 -32.66
CA ALA A 218 -37.85 -3.45 -33.98
C ALA A 218 -38.30 -4.89 -34.32
N VAL A 219 -37.46 -5.90 -34.03
CA VAL A 219 -37.81 -7.32 -34.22
C VAL A 219 -38.97 -7.74 -33.32
N GLN A 220 -38.98 -7.35 -32.05
CA GLN A 220 -40.08 -7.65 -31.13
C GLN A 220 -41.39 -6.97 -31.55
N LYS A 221 -41.33 -5.72 -31.98
CA LYS A 221 -42.49 -5.02 -32.52
C LYS A 221 -43.05 -5.70 -33.76
N ALA A 222 -42.19 -6.05 -34.74
CA ALA A 222 -42.59 -6.74 -35.94
C ALA A 222 -43.22 -8.14 -35.66
N LYS A 223 -42.66 -8.87 -34.67
CA LYS A 223 -43.27 -10.13 -34.22
C LYS A 223 -44.63 -9.94 -33.59
N GLY A 224 -44.77 -8.95 -32.70
CA GLY A 224 -46.05 -8.61 -32.08
C GLY A 224 -47.13 -8.17 -33.10
N GLU A 225 -46.75 -7.40 -34.11
CA GLU A 225 -47.65 -7.01 -35.21
C GLU A 225 -48.05 -8.23 -36.06
N ALA A 226 -47.09 -9.13 -36.36
CA ALA A 226 -47.37 -10.37 -37.10
C ALA A 226 -48.31 -11.31 -36.33
N GLU A 227 -48.11 -11.48 -35.03
CA GLU A 227 -48.99 -12.26 -34.16
C GLU A 227 -50.38 -11.66 -34.06
N ALA A 228 -50.46 -10.32 -33.88
CA ALA A 228 -51.75 -9.63 -33.88
C ALA A 228 -52.54 -9.78 -35.19
N ILE A 229 -51.84 -9.63 -36.34
CA ILE A 229 -52.44 -9.88 -37.65
C ILE A 229 -52.91 -11.35 -37.77
N MET A 230 -52.12 -12.32 -37.36
CA MET A 230 -52.51 -13.73 -37.40
C MET A 230 -53.74 -14.03 -36.53
N GLU A 231 -53.80 -13.45 -35.32
CA GLU A 231 -54.96 -13.62 -34.44
C GLU A 231 -56.20 -12.99 -35.00
N VAL A 232 -56.10 -11.79 -35.58
CA VAL A 232 -57.22 -11.12 -36.28
C VAL A 232 -57.70 -11.96 -37.47
N GLN A 233 -56.76 -12.52 -38.27
CA GLN A 233 -57.11 -13.36 -39.41
C GLN A 233 -57.78 -14.68 -39.00
N LYS A 234 -57.28 -15.30 -37.91
CA LYS A 234 -57.92 -16.50 -37.32
C LYS A 234 -59.34 -16.19 -36.84
N ALA A 235 -59.50 -15.12 -36.08
CA ALA A 235 -60.81 -14.70 -35.61
C ALA A 235 -61.77 -14.41 -36.77
N THR A 236 -61.30 -13.74 -37.82
CA THR A 236 -62.10 -13.44 -39.03
C THR A 236 -62.47 -14.76 -39.79
N SER A 237 -61.51 -15.68 -39.93
CA SER A 237 -61.74 -16.98 -40.57
C SER A 237 -62.72 -17.81 -39.75
N MET A 238 -62.61 -17.86 -38.40
CA MET A 238 -63.63 -18.49 -37.57
C MET A 238 -64.99 -17.85 -37.71
N GLY A 239 -65.05 -16.50 -37.69
CA GLY A 239 -66.32 -15.77 -37.92
C GLY A 239 -66.98 -16.14 -39.27
N ILE A 240 -66.19 -16.24 -40.36
CA ILE A 240 -66.67 -16.60 -41.67
C ILE A 240 -67.14 -18.11 -41.68
N LYS A 241 -66.40 -18.99 -41.00
CA LYS A 241 -66.81 -20.40 -40.84
C LYS A 241 -68.18 -20.56 -40.13
N MET A 242 -68.31 -19.86 -38.99
CA MET A 242 -69.53 -19.83 -38.19
C MET A 242 -70.72 -19.26 -39.00
N LEU A 243 -70.51 -18.22 -39.79
CA LEU A 243 -71.52 -17.70 -40.71
C LEU A 243 -71.89 -18.71 -41.78
N LYS A 244 -70.97 -19.46 -42.34
CA LYS A 244 -71.23 -20.51 -43.36
C LYS A 244 -71.99 -21.70 -42.78
N GLU A 245 -71.64 -22.13 -41.55
CA GLU A 245 -72.31 -23.24 -40.83
C GLU A 245 -73.70 -22.81 -40.35
N ALA A 246 -73.96 -21.59 -40.07
CA ALA A 246 -75.28 -21.05 -39.68
C ALA A 246 -76.26 -20.90 -40.87
N GLY A 247 -75.89 -21.25 -42.10
CA GLY A 247 -76.76 -21.19 -43.28
C GLY A 247 -77.11 -19.70 -43.61
N ALA A 248 -76.11 -18.91 -43.82
CA ALA A 248 -76.27 -17.44 -44.06
C ALA A 248 -77.20 -17.16 -45.22
N ASP A 249 -78.39 -16.66 -44.92
CA ASP A 249 -79.43 -16.27 -45.88
C ASP A 249 -78.99 -14.93 -46.55
N GLU A 250 -79.53 -14.68 -47.72
CA GLU A 250 -79.22 -13.51 -48.53
C GLU A 250 -79.33 -12.17 -47.73
N SER A 251 -80.19 -12.15 -46.71
CA SER A 251 -80.36 -11.05 -45.79
C SER A 251 -79.15 -10.77 -44.88
N VAL A 252 -78.41 -11.81 -44.44
CA VAL A 252 -77.21 -11.72 -43.64
C VAL A 252 -76.00 -11.17 -44.43
N ILE A 253 -75.94 -11.59 -45.72
CA ILE A 253 -74.94 -11.14 -46.68
C ILE A 253 -75.13 -9.62 -46.95
N ARG A 254 -76.36 -9.18 -47.11
CA ARG A 254 -76.73 -7.76 -47.31
C ARG A 254 -76.37 -6.92 -46.04
N LEU A 255 -76.62 -7.42 -44.83
CA LEU A 255 -76.27 -6.73 -43.59
C LEU A 255 -74.74 -6.55 -43.44
N ARG A 256 -73.97 -7.56 -43.75
CA ARG A 256 -72.50 -7.53 -43.72
C ARG A 256 -71.93 -6.61 -44.82
N SER A 257 -72.55 -6.52 -45.95
CA SER A 257 -72.13 -5.53 -46.98
C SER A 257 -72.37 -4.08 -46.55
N LEU A 258 -73.46 -3.82 -45.81
CA LEU A 258 -73.70 -2.51 -45.19
C LEU A 258 -72.74 -2.19 -44.10
N GLU A 259 -72.38 -3.12 -43.19
CA GLU A 259 -71.33 -2.94 -42.17
C GLU A 259 -69.93 -2.68 -42.81
N ALA A 260 -69.64 -3.37 -43.95
CA ALA A 260 -68.41 -3.12 -44.69
C ALA A 260 -68.39 -1.71 -45.33
N LEU A 261 -69.53 -1.27 -45.80
CA LEU A 261 -69.70 0.07 -46.40
C LEU A 261 -69.61 1.18 -45.33
N GLU A 262 -70.15 0.94 -44.13
CA GLU A 262 -69.99 1.86 -42.96
C GLU A 262 -68.52 2.02 -42.56
N LYS A 263 -67.78 0.90 -42.49
CA LYS A 263 -66.33 0.96 -42.18
C LYS A 263 -65.51 1.67 -43.27
N VAL A 264 -65.95 1.58 -44.54
CA VAL A 264 -65.32 2.29 -45.65
C VAL A 264 -65.68 3.81 -45.60
N ALA A 265 -66.93 4.13 -45.20
CA ALA A 265 -67.37 5.51 -45.06
C ALA A 265 -66.73 6.23 -43.89
N ASP A 266 -66.37 5.53 -42.81
CA ASP A 266 -65.69 6.11 -41.62
C ASP A 266 -64.17 6.25 -41.82
N GLY A 267 -63.65 5.77 -42.96
CA GLY A 267 -62.25 5.90 -43.37
C GLY A 267 -61.90 7.31 -43.82
N LYS A 268 -60.77 7.82 -43.41
CA LYS A 268 -60.24 9.18 -43.78
C LYS A 268 -59.80 9.33 -45.25
N ALA A 269 -60.28 8.46 -46.17
CA ALA A 269 -59.87 8.47 -47.57
C ALA A 269 -60.80 9.35 -48.42
N THR A 270 -60.22 10.34 -49.11
CA THR A 270 -60.92 11.31 -49.96
C THR A 270 -61.36 10.79 -51.34
N LYS A 271 -61.07 9.54 -51.70
CA LYS A 271 -61.52 8.93 -52.96
C LYS A 271 -62.06 7.53 -52.69
N LEU A 272 -63.34 7.37 -52.92
CA LEU A 272 -64.02 6.09 -52.84
C LEU A 272 -64.24 5.54 -54.28
N ILE A 273 -63.61 4.44 -54.58
CA ILE A 273 -63.89 3.71 -55.85
C ILE A 273 -64.89 2.61 -55.52
N ILE A 274 -66.14 2.77 -55.95
CA ILE A 274 -67.23 1.81 -55.73
C ILE A 274 -67.32 0.97 -56.95
N PRO A 275 -67.14 -0.40 -56.82
CA PRO A 275 -67.42 -1.34 -57.97
C PRO A 275 -68.85 -1.20 -58.49
N ALA A 276 -69.01 -1.34 -59.77
CA ALA A 276 -70.32 -1.16 -60.46
C ALA A 276 -71.44 -2.03 -59.92
N ASP A 277 -71.14 -3.19 -59.39
CA ASP A 277 -72.11 -4.12 -58.81
C ASP A 277 -72.77 -3.63 -57.50
N LEU A 278 -72.18 -2.65 -56.83
CA LEU A 278 -72.72 -2.07 -55.62
C LEU A 278 -73.52 -0.75 -55.87
N GLN A 279 -73.54 -0.28 -57.13
CA GLN A 279 -74.29 0.97 -57.47
C GLN A 279 -75.79 0.80 -57.30
N ASN A 280 -76.31 -0.40 -57.53
CA ASN A 280 -77.76 -0.70 -57.36
C ASN A 280 -78.18 -0.65 -55.88
N MET A 281 -77.27 -0.90 -54.95
CA MET A 281 -77.52 -0.76 -53.48
C MET A 281 -77.36 0.69 -52.96
N ALA A 282 -76.50 1.44 -53.56
CA ALA A 282 -76.33 2.89 -53.18
C ALA A 282 -77.57 3.75 -53.50
N GLY A 283 -78.30 3.33 -54.58
CA GLY A 283 -79.60 3.96 -54.91
C GLY A 283 -80.69 3.77 -53.84
N VAL A 284 -80.70 2.59 -53.21
CA VAL A 284 -81.61 2.23 -52.11
C VAL A 284 -81.26 2.98 -50.81
N VAL A 285 -79.99 3.18 -50.54
CA VAL A 285 -79.53 3.92 -49.36
C VAL A 285 -79.74 5.42 -49.49
N SER A 286 -79.59 6.01 -50.69
CA SER A 286 -79.89 7.39 -50.94
C SER A 286 -81.39 7.73 -50.82
N ALA A 287 -82.24 6.80 -51.29
CA ALA A 287 -83.67 6.87 -51.13
C ALA A 287 -84.16 6.74 -49.70
N ALA A 288 -83.50 5.86 -48.91
CA ALA A 288 -83.75 5.80 -47.42
C ALA A 288 -83.31 6.99 -46.65
N ALA A 289 -82.14 7.58 -47.01
CA ALA A 289 -81.63 8.85 -46.38
C ALA A 289 -82.48 10.06 -46.69
N GLU A 290 -83.16 10.12 -47.84
CA GLU A 290 -84.06 11.15 -48.22
C GLU A 290 -85.44 11.03 -47.53
N MET A 291 -85.85 9.82 -47.17
CA MET A 291 -87.01 9.57 -46.32
C MET A 291 -86.86 9.87 -44.87
N LEU A 292 -85.60 9.88 -44.35
CA LEU A 292 -85.25 10.23 -42.97
C LEU A 292 -85.01 11.72 -42.78
N LYS A 293 -85.10 12.51 -43.83
CA LYS A 293 -84.90 13.99 -43.81
C LYS A 293 -86.21 14.79 -43.90
N LYS A 294 -87.32 14.17 -43.53
CA LYS A 294 -88.59 14.82 -43.36
C LYS A 294 -89.04 14.80 -41.92
#